data_3d18a81390da169d53c26fd4d329e9e1
#
_entry.id   3d18a81390da169d53c26fd4d329e9e1
#
_cell.length_a   1.000
_cell.length_b   1.000
_cell.length_c   1.000
_cell.angle_alpha   90.00
_cell.angle_beta   90.00
_cell.angle_gamma   90.00
#
_symmetry.space_group_name_H-M   'P 1'
#
loop_
_entity.id
_entity.type
_entity.pdbx_description
1 polymer ?
#
loop_
_entity_poly.entity_id
_entity_poly.type
_entity_poly.pdbx_seq_one_letter_code
_entity_poly.pdbx_strand_id
1 'polypeptide(L)'
;GANVSVKLTDDFMQAAIEGKPYTQQYPIDATEPAFQKDIDASALWKKIVHNAWKSAEPGVLFWDTILKESVPDCYADLGYRTVSTNPCGEIPLCPYDSCRLLAINLYSYVSIRSSRTPTLT
;
A
#
# COMPACT_ATOMS: atom_id res chain seq x y z
N GLY A 1 -19.26 9.41 4.56
CA GLY A 1 -18.47 8.19 4.40
C GLY A 1 -17.00 8.48 4.63
N ALA A 2 -16.25 7.43 4.92
CA ALA A 2 -14.80 7.49 5.04
C ALA A 2 -14.20 6.37 4.18
N ASN A 3 -12.98 6.58 3.68
CA ASN A 3 -12.17 5.53 3.09
C ASN A 3 -11.13 5.10 4.13
N VAL A 4 -11.09 3.82 4.44
CA VAL A 4 -10.22 3.26 5.48
C VAL A 4 -9.35 2.17 4.89
N SER A 5 -8.04 2.26 5.11
CA SER A 5 -7.09 1.23 4.73
C SER A 5 -6.22 0.83 5.91
N VAL A 6 -5.81 -0.43 5.95
CA VAL A 6 -4.91 -0.97 6.97
C VAL A 6 -3.51 -1.10 6.37
N LYS A 7 -2.52 -0.49 7.02
CA LYS A 7 -1.10 -0.70 6.70
C LYS A 7 -0.65 -2.02 7.32
N LEU A 8 -0.16 -2.93 6.50
CA LEU A 8 0.36 -4.23 6.91
C LEU A 8 1.85 -4.30 6.60
N THR A 9 2.63 -4.69 7.60
CA THR A 9 4.07 -4.93 7.46
C THR A 9 4.34 -6.36 6.99
N ASP A 10 5.53 -6.61 6.46
CA ASP A 10 5.97 -7.96 6.09
C ASP A 10 5.98 -8.87 7.32
N ASP A 11 6.41 -8.36 8.48
CA ASP A 11 6.40 -9.10 9.75
C ASP A 11 5.00 -9.53 10.17
N PHE A 12 4.00 -8.65 10.02
CA PHE A 12 2.61 -9.02 10.29
C PHE A 12 2.13 -10.13 9.34
N MET A 13 2.43 -10.01 8.05
CA MET A 13 2.03 -11.01 7.05
C MET A 13 2.71 -12.36 7.32
N GLN A 14 3.98 -12.35 7.69
CA GLN A 14 4.70 -13.56 8.05
C GLN A 14 4.10 -14.22 9.30
N ALA A 15 3.81 -13.43 10.34
CA ALA A 15 3.15 -13.92 11.56
C ALA A 15 1.77 -14.52 11.25
N ALA A 16 1.00 -13.89 10.36
CA ALA A 16 -0.32 -14.37 9.94
C ALA A 16 -0.24 -15.71 9.19
N ILE A 17 0.77 -15.90 8.33
CA ILE A 17 1.02 -17.16 7.59
C ILE A 17 1.45 -18.26 8.54
N GLU A 18 2.33 -17.97 9.47
CA GLU A 18 2.90 -18.93 10.42
C GLU A 18 1.98 -19.23 11.61
N GLY A 19 0.88 -18.48 11.77
CA GLY A 19 -0.01 -18.59 12.92
C GLY A 19 0.62 -18.16 14.24
N LYS A 20 1.57 -17.22 14.18
CA LYS A 20 2.27 -16.67 15.35
C LYS A 20 1.57 -15.41 15.88
N PRO A 21 1.74 -15.08 17.17
CA PRO A 21 1.34 -13.78 17.69
C PRO A 21 2.15 -12.66 17.01
N TYR A 22 1.52 -11.49 16.88
CA TYR A 22 2.15 -10.26 16.41
C TYR A 22 1.97 -9.17 17.46
N THR A 23 3.07 -8.49 17.81
CA THR A 23 3.03 -7.42 18.80
C THR A 23 2.68 -6.09 18.14
N GLN A 24 1.53 -5.55 18.44
CA GLN A 24 1.19 -4.17 18.12
C GLN A 24 1.80 -3.24 19.17
N GLN A 25 2.31 -2.10 18.74
CA GLN A 25 2.84 -1.08 19.65
C GLN A 25 2.50 0.33 19.21
N TYR A 26 2.55 1.25 20.18
CA TYR A 26 2.38 2.68 19.93
C TYR A 26 3.31 3.50 20.87
N PRO A 27 4.04 4.49 20.38
CA PRO A 27 4.27 4.78 18.95
C PRO A 27 4.96 3.61 18.22
N ILE A 28 4.71 3.51 16.90
CA ILE A 28 5.18 2.36 16.10
C ILE A 28 6.72 2.25 16.12
N ASP A 29 7.41 3.39 15.98
CA ASP A 29 8.87 3.44 15.88
C ASP A 29 9.57 3.66 17.25
N ALA A 30 8.83 3.59 18.36
CA ALA A 30 9.40 3.82 19.68
C ALA A 30 10.20 2.61 20.16
N THR A 31 11.42 2.87 20.68
CA THR A 31 12.22 1.86 21.36
C THR A 31 11.57 1.44 22.68
N GLU A 32 10.91 2.40 23.35
CA GLU A 32 10.10 2.19 24.56
C GLU A 32 8.66 2.65 24.27
N PRO A 33 7.82 1.77 23.74
CA PRO A 33 6.45 2.12 23.39
C PRO A 33 5.60 2.33 24.64
N ALA A 34 4.70 3.32 24.58
CA ALA A 34 3.73 3.61 25.65
C ALA A 34 2.65 2.52 25.75
N PHE A 35 2.45 1.76 24.68
CA PHE A 35 1.46 0.67 24.62
C PHE A 35 2.00 -0.48 23.77
N GLN A 36 1.84 -1.70 24.28
CA GLN A 36 2.09 -2.92 23.53
C GLN A 36 0.98 -3.94 23.78
N LYS A 37 0.65 -4.72 22.76
CA LYS A 37 -0.32 -5.79 22.85
C LYS A 37 -0.04 -6.88 21.82
N ASP A 38 0.02 -8.12 22.26
CA ASP A 38 0.07 -9.27 21.37
C ASP A 38 -1.32 -9.61 20.85
N ILE A 39 -1.40 -9.85 19.55
CA ILE A 39 -2.62 -10.23 18.85
C ILE A 39 -2.39 -11.50 18.03
N ASP A 40 -3.46 -12.24 17.78
CA ASP A 40 -3.46 -13.31 16.80
C ASP A 40 -3.50 -12.72 15.38
N ALA A 41 -2.33 -12.73 14.72
CA ALA A 41 -2.19 -12.17 13.37
C ALA A 41 -3.07 -12.89 12.34
N SER A 42 -3.17 -14.22 12.44
CA SER A 42 -3.99 -15.04 11.52
C SER A 42 -5.49 -14.73 11.67
N ALA A 43 -5.97 -14.62 12.92
CA ALA A 43 -7.37 -14.26 13.18
C ALA A 43 -7.68 -12.83 12.69
N LEU A 44 -6.78 -11.87 12.92
CA LEU A 44 -6.96 -10.51 12.42
C LEU A 44 -6.96 -10.46 10.89
N TRP A 45 -6.05 -11.16 10.23
CA TRP A 45 -6.01 -11.24 8.76
C TRP A 45 -7.31 -11.81 8.19
N LYS A 46 -7.81 -12.91 8.73
CA LYS A 46 -9.10 -13.50 8.32
C LYS A 46 -10.26 -12.52 8.49
N LYS A 47 -10.26 -11.72 9.57
CA LYS A 47 -11.27 -10.69 9.80
C LYS A 47 -11.20 -9.56 8.77
N ILE A 48 -10.00 -9.10 8.42
CA ILE A 48 -9.79 -8.11 7.36
C ILE A 48 -10.36 -8.61 6.02
N VAL A 49 -9.95 -9.81 5.61
CA VAL A 49 -10.41 -10.44 4.35
C VAL A 49 -11.93 -10.61 4.33
N HIS A 50 -12.53 -11.10 5.44
CA HIS A 50 -13.97 -11.27 5.55
C HIS A 50 -14.72 -9.94 5.40
N ASN A 51 -14.26 -8.89 6.08
CA ASN A 51 -14.90 -7.58 6.01
C ASN A 51 -14.75 -6.94 4.62
N ALA A 52 -13.58 -7.06 4.00
CA ALA A 52 -13.36 -6.59 2.63
C ALA A 52 -14.29 -7.30 1.64
N TRP A 53 -14.47 -8.61 1.77
CA TRP A 53 -15.43 -9.37 0.97
C TRP A 53 -16.88 -8.91 1.21
N LYS A 54 -17.26 -8.66 2.45
CA LYS A 54 -18.65 -8.32 2.83
C LYS A 54 -19.05 -6.89 2.47
N SER A 55 -18.12 -5.93 2.59
CA SER A 55 -18.42 -4.49 2.53
C SER A 55 -17.47 -3.68 1.66
N ALA A 56 -16.53 -4.34 0.95
CA ALA A 56 -15.46 -3.70 0.19
C ALA A 56 -14.50 -2.84 1.04
N GLU A 57 -14.54 -2.98 2.37
CA GLU A 57 -13.70 -2.27 3.33
C GLU A 57 -13.19 -3.25 4.41
N PRO A 58 -11.99 -3.02 4.96
CA PRO A 58 -11.01 -1.98 4.64
C PRO A 58 -10.19 -2.30 3.37
N GLY A 59 -9.55 -1.27 2.80
CA GLY A 59 -8.45 -1.45 1.86
C GLY A 59 -7.20 -2.00 2.58
N VAL A 60 -6.25 -2.53 1.83
CA VAL A 60 -4.99 -3.06 2.35
C VAL A 60 -3.81 -2.38 1.67
N LEU A 61 -2.84 -1.94 2.46
CA LEU A 61 -1.58 -1.36 2.00
C LEU A 61 -0.43 -2.24 2.52
N PHE A 62 0.29 -2.90 1.63
CA PHE A 62 1.51 -3.63 1.96
C PHE A 62 2.64 -2.62 2.14
N TRP A 63 2.80 -2.16 3.39
CA TRP A 63 3.50 -0.93 3.69
C TRP A 63 4.99 -1.02 3.38
N ASP A 64 5.65 -2.11 3.73
CA ASP A 64 7.09 -2.28 3.48
C ASP A 64 7.40 -2.35 1.98
N THR A 65 6.53 -3.01 1.20
CA THR A 65 6.62 -3.00 -0.26
C THR A 65 6.44 -1.59 -0.84
N ILE A 66 5.48 -0.83 -0.31
CA ILE A 66 5.28 0.57 -0.75
C ILE A 66 6.53 1.38 -0.49
N LEU A 67 7.09 1.34 0.71
CA LEU A 67 8.30 2.11 1.05
C LEU A 67 9.51 1.70 0.21
N LYS A 68 9.64 0.41 -0.09
CA LYS A 68 10.75 -0.12 -0.89
C LYS A 68 10.67 0.26 -2.36
N GLU A 69 9.47 0.26 -2.94
CA GLU A 69 9.29 0.39 -4.39
C GLU A 69 8.77 1.78 -4.81
N SER A 70 8.41 2.65 -3.88
CA SER A 70 7.85 3.96 -4.20
C SER A 70 8.92 4.96 -4.65
N VAL A 71 8.57 5.81 -5.61
CA VAL A 71 9.48 6.85 -6.12
C VAL A 71 9.86 7.88 -5.06
N PRO A 72 8.94 8.39 -4.19
CA PRO A 72 9.32 9.34 -3.15
C PRO A 72 10.41 8.82 -2.22
N ASP A 73 10.34 7.56 -1.84
CA ASP A 73 11.25 6.99 -0.82
C ASP A 73 12.70 6.81 -1.31
N CYS A 74 12.95 6.84 -2.62
CA CYS A 74 14.33 6.92 -3.13
C CYS A 74 15.02 8.25 -2.77
N TYR A 75 14.27 9.27 -2.37
CA TYR A 75 14.75 10.57 -1.90
C TYR A 75 14.57 10.74 -0.37
N ALA A 76 14.45 9.65 0.37
CA ALA A 76 14.21 9.67 1.82
C ALA A 76 15.27 10.47 2.59
N ASP A 77 16.53 10.43 2.16
CA ASP A 77 17.63 11.19 2.75
C ASP A 77 17.47 12.70 2.60
N LEU A 78 16.66 13.13 1.63
CA LEU A 78 16.30 14.55 1.42
C LEU A 78 14.99 14.95 2.12
N GLY A 79 14.41 14.03 2.92
CA GLY A 79 13.18 14.27 3.66
C GLY A 79 11.89 13.86 2.92
N TYR A 80 11.99 13.32 1.72
CA TYR A 80 10.82 12.85 0.95
C TYR A 80 10.49 11.41 1.30
N ARG A 81 9.70 11.22 2.36
CA ARG A 81 9.26 9.90 2.82
C ARG A 81 7.77 9.75 2.66
N THR A 82 7.32 8.62 2.17
CA THR A 82 5.90 8.26 2.11
C THR A 82 5.33 8.14 3.52
N VAL A 83 4.28 8.90 3.80
CA VAL A 83 3.57 8.86 5.09
C VAL A 83 2.15 8.33 4.93
N SER A 84 1.58 8.43 3.73
CA SER A 84 0.22 8.01 3.42
C SER A 84 0.08 7.67 1.94
N THR A 85 -1.14 7.42 1.51
CA THR A 85 -1.52 7.30 0.10
C THR A 85 -2.73 8.19 -0.17
N ASN A 86 -3.09 8.36 -1.45
CA ASN A 86 -4.41 8.85 -1.82
C ASN A 86 -5.51 7.84 -1.38
N PRO A 87 -6.81 8.18 -1.45
CA PRO A 87 -7.89 7.32 -0.94
C PRO A 87 -7.91 5.91 -1.53
N CYS A 88 -7.60 5.75 -2.82
CA CYS A 88 -7.62 4.44 -3.49
C CYS A 88 -6.33 3.61 -3.28
N GLY A 89 -5.27 4.21 -2.73
CA GLY A 89 -4.05 3.51 -2.33
C GLY A 89 -2.99 3.37 -3.44
N GLU A 90 -3.26 3.85 -4.66
CA GLU A 90 -2.36 3.68 -5.80
C GLU A 90 -1.20 4.67 -5.85
N ILE A 91 -1.26 5.78 -5.08
CA ILE A 91 -0.24 6.82 -5.09
C ILE A 91 0.33 7.01 -3.68
N PRO A 92 1.55 6.56 -3.39
CA PRO A 92 2.28 6.91 -2.18
C PRO A 92 2.59 8.42 -2.15
N LEU A 93 2.38 9.06 -1.01
CA LEU A 93 2.51 10.51 -0.86
C LEU A 93 3.37 10.89 0.33
N CYS A 94 4.23 11.88 0.13
CA CYS A 94 4.96 12.58 1.19
C CYS A 94 4.04 13.56 1.94
N PRO A 95 4.48 14.11 3.09
CA PRO A 95 3.81 15.25 3.70
C PRO A 95 3.67 16.42 2.72
N TYR A 96 2.52 17.09 2.73
CA TYR A 96 2.21 18.23 1.87
C TYR A 96 2.24 17.97 0.36
N ASP A 97 2.15 16.70 -0.04
CA ASP A 97 2.11 16.29 -1.44
C ASP A 97 0.68 16.32 -1.99
N SER A 98 0.54 16.14 -3.29
CA SER A 98 -0.75 16.10 -3.98
C SER A 98 -0.83 14.93 -4.97
N CYS A 99 -2.00 14.31 -5.03
CA CYS A 99 -2.32 13.27 -6.01
C CYS A 99 -2.49 13.91 -7.39
N ARG A 100 -1.66 13.50 -8.36
CA ARG A 100 -1.73 13.92 -9.76
C ARG A 100 -1.85 12.70 -10.64
N LEU A 101 -2.88 12.70 -11.47
CA LEU A 101 -3.12 11.63 -12.43
C LEU A 101 -2.79 12.12 -13.83
N LEU A 102 -2.07 11.28 -14.58
CA LEU A 102 -1.80 11.46 -15.99
C LEU A 102 -2.11 10.15 -16.71
N ALA A 103 -2.85 10.24 -17.78
CA ALA A 103 -3.14 9.09 -18.63
C ALA A 103 -2.84 9.43 -20.09
N ILE A 104 -2.10 8.56 -20.77
CA ILE A 104 -1.83 8.66 -22.20
C ILE A 104 -2.59 7.56 -22.91
N ASN A 105 -3.46 7.95 -23.87
CA ASN A 105 -4.15 7.00 -24.71
C ASN A 105 -3.19 6.45 -25.79
N LEU A 106 -2.57 5.33 -25.51
CA LEU A 106 -1.60 4.70 -26.43
C LEU A 106 -2.23 4.28 -27.77
N TYR A 107 -3.53 4.06 -27.82
CA TYR A 107 -4.23 3.72 -29.07
C TYR A 107 -4.07 4.81 -30.13
N SER A 108 -3.98 6.08 -29.74
CA SER A 108 -3.77 7.21 -30.65
C SER A 108 -2.40 7.20 -31.35
N TYR A 109 -1.46 6.38 -30.85
CA TYR A 109 -0.09 6.25 -31.39
C TYR A 109 0.13 4.91 -32.09
N VAL A 110 -0.93 4.11 -32.31
CA VAL A 110 -0.85 2.84 -33.03
C VAL A 110 -1.18 3.10 -34.50
N SER A 111 -0.21 2.88 -35.39
CA SER A 111 -0.46 2.84 -36.82
C SER A 111 -0.68 1.39 -37.26
N ILE A 112 -1.85 1.12 -37.84
CA ILE A 112 -2.16 -0.16 -38.47
C ILE A 112 -1.64 -0.08 -39.90
N ARG A 113 -0.42 -0.60 -40.12
CA ARG A 113 0.01 -0.89 -41.48
C ARG A 113 -0.69 -2.17 -41.99
N SER A 114 -0.94 -2.23 -43.28
CA SER A 114 -1.65 -3.33 -43.99
C SER A 114 -1.03 -4.73 -43.83
N SER A 115 0.07 -4.88 -43.10
CA SER A 115 0.67 -6.15 -42.70
C SER A 115 0.30 -6.38 -41.22
N ARG A 116 -0.43 -7.37 -40.97
CA ARG A 116 -1.04 -7.93 -39.75
C ARG A 116 -0.38 -7.69 -38.36
N THR A 117 0.54 -6.79 -38.19
CA THR A 117 1.19 -6.47 -36.90
C THR A 117 1.08 -4.97 -36.61
N PRO A 118 0.40 -4.55 -35.53
CA PRO A 118 0.41 -3.18 -35.06
C PRO A 118 1.82 -2.76 -34.60
N THR A 119 2.27 -1.58 -35.01
CA THR A 119 3.51 -0.99 -34.52
C THR A 119 3.20 0.32 -33.80
N LEU A 120 3.85 0.54 -32.66
CA LEU A 120 3.88 1.83 -31.97
C LEU A 120 4.79 2.79 -32.74
N THR A 121 4.31 4.00 -33.01
CA THR A 121 5.06 5.12 -33.59
C THR A 121 5.28 6.22 -32.59
#